data_bf737efeb940600c9efac748f2fe98ca
#
_entry.id   bf737efeb940600c9efac748f2fe98ca
#
_cell.length_a   1.000
_cell.length_b   1.000
_cell.length_c   1.000
_cell.angle_alpha   90.00
_cell.angle_beta   90.00
_cell.angle_gamma   90.00
#
_symmetry.space_group_name_H-M   'P 1'
#
loop_
_entity.id
_entity.type
_entity.pdbx_description
1 polymer ?
#
loop_
_entity_poly.entity_id
_entity_poly.type
_entity_poly.pdbx_seq_one_letter_code
_entity_poly.pdbx_strand_id
1 'polypeptide(L)'
;MTYLIFDTETTGLILHPAAKDELQPQIIEWGGLLVDERGNELKELDVLINPGKPIPEHITSITGITDADVVNQPPFSVVAQMLKPLFAAADVLVAHNLPFDHTMMELELRRAHLLEDWPWPKLNMCTVQEHAEEWGYRPKLTELCSFYTGHPLAQSHRALDDVR
;
A
#
# COMPACT_ATOMS: atom_id res chain seq x y z
N MET A 1 17.67 -6.73 10.87
CA MET A 1 16.90 -5.67 10.21
C MET A 1 15.57 -6.24 9.77
N THR A 2 14.49 -5.48 9.92
CA THR A 2 13.12 -5.90 9.56
C THR A 2 12.57 -4.97 8.49
N TYR A 3 11.83 -5.55 7.55
CA TYR A 3 11.27 -4.82 6.41
C TYR A 3 9.75 -4.98 6.43
N LEU A 4 9.03 -3.87 6.33
CA LEU A 4 7.60 -3.88 6.08
C LEU A 4 7.39 -3.62 4.59
N ILE A 5 7.03 -4.66 3.86
CA ILE A 5 6.68 -4.58 2.44
C ILE A 5 5.16 -4.46 2.39
N PHE A 6 4.64 -3.45 1.71
CA PHE A 6 3.19 -3.22 1.68
C PHE A 6 2.75 -2.58 0.36
N ASP A 7 1.47 -2.72 0.08
CA ASP A 7 0.78 -2.12 -1.05
C ASP A 7 -0.64 -1.69 -0.65
N THR A 8 -1.24 -0.77 -1.41
CA THR A 8 -2.59 -0.27 -1.16
C THR A 8 -3.42 -0.21 -2.42
N GLU A 9 -4.64 -0.77 -2.37
CA GLU A 9 -5.66 -0.48 -3.36
C GLU A 9 -6.50 0.71 -2.92
N THR A 10 -6.86 1.58 -3.86
CA THR A 10 -7.45 2.88 -3.54
C THR A 10 -8.64 3.22 -4.44
N THR A 11 -9.46 4.18 -4.03
CA THR A 11 -10.59 4.67 -4.85
C THR A 11 -10.16 5.54 -6.04
N GLY A 12 -8.86 5.75 -6.26
CA GLY A 12 -8.34 6.52 -7.40
C GLY A 12 -6.94 7.06 -7.15
N LEU A 13 -6.46 7.87 -8.07
CA LEU A 13 -5.15 8.51 -7.98
C LEU A 13 -5.20 9.77 -7.10
N ILE A 14 -4.07 10.09 -6.48
CA ILE A 14 -3.90 11.29 -5.67
C ILE A 14 -4.13 12.53 -6.54
N LEU A 15 -5.01 13.41 -6.08
CA LEU A 15 -5.30 14.69 -6.72
C LEU A 15 -4.20 15.72 -6.40
N HIS A 16 -4.28 16.89 -7.06
CA HIS A 16 -3.36 17.98 -6.77
C HIS A 16 -3.31 18.29 -5.26
N PRO A 17 -2.14 18.58 -4.68
CA PRO A 17 -1.98 18.82 -3.23
C PRO A 17 -2.87 19.91 -2.64
N ALA A 18 -3.33 20.87 -3.46
CA ALA A 18 -4.29 21.89 -3.03
C ALA A 18 -5.75 21.41 -2.98
N ALA A 19 -6.05 20.19 -3.43
CA ALA A 19 -7.38 19.62 -3.29
C ALA A 19 -7.66 19.32 -1.82
N LYS A 20 -8.91 19.54 -1.40
CA LYS A 20 -9.32 19.24 -0.02
C LYS A 20 -9.18 17.74 0.27
N ASP A 21 -8.78 17.40 1.48
CA ASP A 21 -8.58 16.00 1.92
C ASP A 21 -9.82 15.12 1.69
N GLU A 22 -11.03 15.69 1.79
CA GLU A 22 -12.29 14.97 1.54
C GLU A 22 -12.45 14.50 0.08
N LEU A 23 -11.82 15.22 -0.88
CA LEU A 23 -11.86 14.91 -2.30
C LEU A 23 -10.75 13.92 -2.72
N GLN A 24 -9.71 13.81 -1.91
CA GLN A 24 -8.63 12.87 -2.16
C GLN A 24 -9.13 11.41 -2.13
N PRO A 25 -8.48 10.50 -2.83
CA PRO A 25 -8.83 9.08 -2.80
C PRO A 25 -8.73 8.48 -1.38
N GLN A 26 -9.29 7.31 -1.21
CA GLN A 26 -9.26 6.55 0.05
C GLN A 26 -8.74 5.14 -0.21
N ILE A 27 -8.10 4.56 0.79
CA ILE A 27 -7.64 3.17 0.76
C ILE A 27 -8.85 2.26 0.93
N ILE A 28 -8.96 1.23 0.06
CA ILE A 28 -10.00 0.19 0.11
C ILE A 28 -9.45 -1.19 0.45
N GLU A 29 -8.15 -1.41 0.26
CA GLU A 29 -7.42 -2.59 0.70
C GLU A 29 -6.01 -2.19 1.13
N TRP A 30 -5.50 -2.83 2.16
CA TRP A 30 -4.12 -2.73 2.60
C TRP A 30 -3.56 -4.14 2.77
N GLY A 31 -2.50 -4.46 2.07
CA GLY A 31 -1.78 -5.73 2.17
C GLY A 31 -0.32 -5.53 2.52
N GLY A 32 0.22 -6.37 3.39
CA GLY A 32 1.63 -6.28 3.70
C GLY A 32 2.21 -7.43 4.49
N LEU A 33 3.54 -7.54 4.37
CA LEU A 33 4.38 -8.54 5.01
C LEU A 33 5.48 -7.85 5.84
N LEU A 34 5.63 -8.24 7.08
CA LEU A 34 6.81 -7.95 7.88
C LEU A 34 7.76 -9.13 7.74
N VAL A 35 8.96 -8.89 7.23
CA VAL A 35 9.98 -9.92 7.02
C VAL A 35 11.29 -9.57 7.72
N ASP A 36 12.09 -10.59 8.05
CA ASP A 36 13.45 -10.38 8.53
C ASP A 36 14.46 -10.24 7.36
N GLU A 37 15.72 -9.99 7.67
CA GLU A 37 16.81 -9.83 6.69
C GLU A 37 17.13 -11.10 5.88
N ARG A 38 16.55 -12.25 6.27
CA ARG A 38 16.68 -13.53 5.55
C ARG A 38 15.47 -13.82 4.68
N GLY A 39 14.48 -12.94 4.69
CA GLY A 39 13.21 -13.12 3.97
C GLY A 39 12.22 -14.02 4.69
N ASN A 40 12.44 -14.36 5.98
CA ASN A 40 11.43 -15.09 6.74
C ASN A 40 10.26 -14.18 7.07
N GLU A 41 9.04 -14.64 6.78
CA GLU A 41 7.81 -13.93 7.12
C GLU A 41 7.60 -13.97 8.64
N LEU A 42 7.56 -12.79 9.27
CA LEU A 42 7.31 -12.62 10.70
C LEU A 42 5.83 -12.34 10.97
N LYS A 43 5.19 -11.60 10.08
CA LYS A 43 3.76 -11.28 10.16
C LYS A 43 3.22 -10.89 8.81
N GLU A 44 1.99 -11.29 8.55
CA GLU A 44 1.19 -10.91 7.39
C GLU A 44 -0.08 -10.21 7.84
N LEU A 45 -0.53 -9.23 7.07
CA LEU A 45 -1.84 -8.64 7.22
C LEU A 45 -2.39 -8.31 5.82
N ASP A 46 -3.63 -8.72 5.59
CA ASP A 46 -4.44 -8.39 4.43
C ASP A 46 -5.82 -7.95 4.94
N VAL A 47 -6.26 -6.75 4.56
CA VAL A 47 -7.50 -6.19 5.11
C VAL A 47 -8.20 -5.27 4.12
N LEU A 48 -9.48 -5.54 3.87
CA LEU A 48 -10.39 -4.64 3.18
C LEU A 48 -10.84 -3.52 4.11
N ILE A 49 -11.03 -2.33 3.57
CA ILE A 49 -11.33 -1.11 4.32
C ILE A 49 -12.57 -0.46 3.72
N ASN A 50 -13.51 -0.09 4.58
CA ASN A 50 -14.67 0.67 4.16
C ASN A 50 -14.32 2.15 3.95
N PRO A 51 -14.33 2.66 2.70
CA PRO A 51 -14.01 4.06 2.43
C PRO A 51 -15.12 5.03 2.83
N GLY A 52 -16.32 4.54 3.23
CA GLY A 52 -17.48 5.38 3.55
C GLY A 52 -18.11 6.11 2.36
N LYS A 53 -17.68 5.78 1.13
CA LYS A 53 -18.22 6.32 -0.12
C LYS A 53 -18.15 5.24 -1.22
N PRO A 54 -18.96 5.36 -2.29
CA PRO A 54 -18.95 4.38 -3.38
C PRO A 54 -17.58 4.28 -4.06
N ILE A 55 -17.19 3.07 -4.43
CA ILE A 55 -15.99 2.78 -5.21
C ILE A 55 -16.32 3.07 -6.70
N PRO A 56 -15.50 3.88 -7.40
CA PRO A 56 -15.70 4.11 -8.82
C PRO A 56 -15.65 2.82 -9.65
N GLU A 57 -16.54 2.66 -10.63
CA GLU A 57 -16.65 1.45 -11.43
C GLU A 57 -15.34 1.04 -12.11
N HIS A 58 -14.54 2.03 -12.59
CA HIS A 58 -13.25 1.75 -13.20
C HIS A 58 -12.23 1.17 -12.19
N ILE A 59 -12.32 1.53 -10.90
CA ILE A 59 -11.48 0.94 -9.84
C ILE A 59 -11.91 -0.50 -9.58
N THR A 60 -13.22 -0.75 -9.45
CA THR A 60 -13.75 -2.12 -9.35
C THR A 60 -13.31 -2.98 -10.54
N SER A 61 -13.28 -2.41 -11.75
CA SER A 61 -12.81 -3.14 -12.95
C SER A 61 -11.33 -3.52 -12.90
N ILE A 62 -10.50 -2.77 -12.17
CA ILE A 62 -9.06 -3.00 -12.01
C ILE A 62 -8.80 -3.97 -10.85
N THR A 63 -9.35 -3.68 -9.67
CA THR A 63 -9.04 -4.37 -8.41
C THR A 63 -9.95 -5.57 -8.13
N GLY A 64 -11.10 -5.62 -8.79
CA GLY A 64 -12.17 -6.57 -8.47
C GLY A 64 -12.94 -6.26 -7.17
N ILE A 65 -12.53 -5.24 -6.41
CA ILE A 65 -13.16 -4.86 -5.14
C ILE A 65 -14.44 -4.06 -5.42
N THR A 66 -15.55 -4.48 -4.83
CA THR A 66 -16.88 -3.87 -4.98
C THR A 66 -17.33 -3.18 -3.70
N ASP A 67 -18.36 -2.33 -3.80
CA ASP A 67 -19.01 -1.76 -2.61
C ASP A 67 -19.53 -2.84 -1.65
N ALA A 68 -20.01 -3.97 -2.18
CA ALA A 68 -20.50 -5.09 -1.38
C ALA A 68 -19.40 -5.75 -0.52
N ASP A 69 -18.17 -5.76 -1.02
CA ASP A 69 -17.01 -6.34 -0.31
C ASP A 69 -16.60 -5.48 0.88
N VAL A 70 -16.72 -4.15 0.76
CA VAL A 70 -16.21 -3.20 1.76
C VAL A 70 -17.28 -2.65 2.70
N VAL A 71 -18.56 -2.77 2.40
CA VAL A 71 -19.66 -2.14 3.18
C VAL A 71 -19.67 -2.55 4.66
N ASN A 72 -19.29 -3.78 4.96
CA ASN A 72 -19.24 -4.32 6.33
C ASN A 72 -17.81 -4.35 6.91
N GLN A 73 -16.84 -3.79 6.20
CA GLN A 73 -15.45 -3.74 6.67
C GLN A 73 -15.21 -2.56 7.62
N PRO A 74 -14.18 -2.63 8.46
CA PRO A 74 -13.84 -1.52 9.34
C PRO A 74 -13.39 -0.29 8.55
N PRO A 75 -13.64 0.94 9.07
CA PRO A 75 -13.03 2.15 8.52
C PRO A 75 -11.53 2.18 8.79
N PHE A 76 -10.79 3.00 8.03
CA PHE A 76 -9.33 3.10 8.17
C PHE A 76 -8.87 3.41 9.61
N SER A 77 -9.59 4.25 10.36
CA SER A 77 -9.24 4.59 11.75
C SER A 77 -9.16 3.38 12.69
N VAL A 78 -9.94 2.33 12.41
CA VAL A 78 -9.90 1.05 13.14
C VAL A 78 -8.74 0.20 12.62
N VAL A 79 -8.60 0.10 11.29
CA VAL A 79 -7.51 -0.67 10.65
C VAL A 79 -6.14 -0.12 11.05
N ALA A 80 -5.99 1.19 11.17
CA ALA A 80 -4.76 1.84 11.62
C ALA A 80 -4.22 1.27 12.94
N GLN A 81 -5.10 0.87 13.87
CA GLN A 81 -4.67 0.24 15.12
C GLN A 81 -4.04 -1.16 14.89
N MET A 82 -4.46 -1.86 13.84
CA MET A 82 -3.88 -3.15 13.44
C MET A 82 -2.54 -2.96 12.72
N LEU A 83 -2.41 -1.88 11.94
CA LEU A 83 -1.20 -1.54 11.18
C LEU A 83 -0.09 -1.00 12.08
N LYS A 84 -0.43 -0.21 13.09
CA LYS A 84 0.54 0.51 13.95
C LYS A 84 1.65 -0.39 14.50
N PRO A 85 1.39 -1.62 15.01
CA PRO A 85 2.44 -2.53 15.47
C PRO A 85 3.38 -3.02 14.37
N LEU A 86 2.91 -3.15 13.11
CA LEU A 86 3.74 -3.56 11.97
C LEU A 86 4.73 -2.45 11.62
N PHE A 87 4.24 -1.19 11.52
CA PHE A 87 5.07 -0.02 11.28
C PHE A 87 6.09 0.20 12.39
N ALA A 88 5.68 0.03 13.66
CA ALA A 88 6.58 0.16 14.81
C ALA A 88 7.67 -0.92 14.88
N ALA A 89 7.42 -2.10 14.31
CA ALA A 89 8.37 -3.22 14.31
C ALA A 89 9.33 -3.19 13.12
N ALA A 90 9.08 -2.35 12.12
CA ALA A 90 9.88 -2.28 10.89
C ALA A 90 11.02 -1.28 11.02
N ASP A 91 12.20 -1.66 10.52
CA ASP A 91 13.34 -0.75 10.33
C ASP A 91 13.25 -0.03 8.99
N VAL A 92 12.72 -0.72 7.96
CA VAL A 92 12.63 -0.25 6.56
C VAL A 92 11.21 -0.42 6.06
N LEU A 93 10.69 0.64 5.42
CA LEU A 93 9.42 0.62 4.70
C LEU A 93 9.68 0.38 3.21
N VAL A 94 9.00 -0.59 2.62
CA VAL A 94 9.21 -1.00 1.22
C VAL A 94 7.88 -1.00 0.48
N ALA A 95 7.85 -0.41 -0.74
CA ALA A 95 6.73 -0.55 -1.66
C ALA A 95 7.16 -0.36 -3.12
N HIS A 96 6.34 -0.85 -4.06
CA HIS A 96 6.49 -0.53 -5.47
C HIS A 96 5.83 0.81 -5.76
N ASN A 97 6.64 1.84 -6.09
CA ASN A 97 6.22 3.25 -6.16
C ASN A 97 5.81 3.82 -4.77
N LEU A 98 6.62 3.54 -3.75
CA LEU A 98 6.42 3.95 -2.35
C LEU A 98 5.87 5.37 -2.14
N PRO A 99 6.24 6.42 -2.91
CA PRO A 99 5.67 7.75 -2.73
C PRO A 99 4.14 7.79 -2.84
N PHE A 100 3.53 6.93 -3.66
CA PHE A 100 2.07 6.85 -3.78
C PHE A 100 1.46 6.28 -2.49
N ASP A 101 1.88 5.10 -2.08
CA ASP A 101 1.33 4.40 -0.90
C ASP A 101 1.60 5.17 0.39
N HIS A 102 2.79 5.76 0.51
CA HIS A 102 3.14 6.61 1.65
C HIS A 102 2.19 7.82 1.74
N THR A 103 1.93 8.51 0.61
CA THR A 103 0.99 9.64 0.58
C THR A 103 -0.44 9.21 0.90
N MET A 104 -0.87 8.05 0.40
CA MET A 104 -2.19 7.51 0.72
C MET A 104 -2.34 7.23 2.21
N MET A 105 -1.33 6.61 2.82
CA MET A 105 -1.28 6.40 4.28
C MET A 105 -1.31 7.73 5.05
N GLU A 106 -0.54 8.74 4.64
CA GLU A 106 -0.57 10.07 5.29
C GLU A 106 -1.95 10.73 5.22
N LEU A 107 -2.64 10.64 4.07
CA LEU A 107 -3.99 11.18 3.90
C LEU A 107 -4.98 10.52 4.86
N GLU A 108 -4.96 9.18 4.94
CA GLU A 108 -5.85 8.44 5.83
C GLU A 108 -5.52 8.66 7.32
N LEU A 109 -4.24 8.68 7.67
CA LEU A 109 -3.79 8.98 9.04
C LEU A 109 -4.17 10.39 9.48
N ARG A 110 -4.09 11.38 8.55
CA ARG A 110 -4.53 12.75 8.82
C ARG A 110 -6.03 12.82 9.07
N ARG A 111 -6.85 12.15 8.25
CA ARG A 111 -8.31 12.05 8.44
C ARG A 111 -8.66 11.38 9.78
N ALA A 112 -7.86 10.40 10.19
CA ALA A 112 -8.01 9.68 11.47
C ALA A 112 -7.41 10.42 12.67
N HIS A 113 -6.74 11.57 12.49
CA HIS A 113 -5.98 12.30 13.52
C HIS A 113 -4.88 11.47 14.19
N LEU A 114 -4.19 10.61 13.42
CA LEU A 114 -3.16 9.69 13.89
C LEU A 114 -1.77 9.96 13.28
N LEU A 115 -1.65 10.93 12.37
CA LEU A 115 -0.42 11.14 11.58
C LEU A 115 0.78 11.55 12.45
N GLU A 116 0.58 12.44 13.44
CA GLU A 116 1.67 13.00 14.25
C GLU A 116 2.39 11.94 15.10
N ASP A 117 1.64 10.93 15.58
CA ASP A 117 2.16 9.86 16.44
C ASP A 117 2.37 8.54 15.68
N TRP A 118 2.41 8.59 14.34
CA TRP A 118 2.59 7.38 13.56
C TRP A 118 4.03 6.90 13.57
N PRO A 119 4.31 5.63 13.89
CA PRO A 119 5.67 5.11 14.03
C PRO A 119 6.28 4.76 12.66
N TRP A 120 6.51 5.76 11.81
CA TRP A 120 7.15 5.53 10.52
C TRP A 120 8.54 4.91 10.69
N PRO A 121 8.89 3.86 9.91
CA PRO A 121 10.25 3.39 9.79
C PRO A 121 11.19 4.51 9.37
N LYS A 122 12.43 4.47 9.82
CA LYS A 122 13.42 5.53 9.52
C LYS A 122 13.97 5.45 8.10
N LEU A 123 13.93 4.26 7.51
CA LEU A 123 14.45 3.98 6.18
C LEU A 123 13.30 3.64 5.24
N ASN A 124 13.43 4.07 4.00
CA ASN A 124 12.48 3.84 2.93
C ASN A 124 13.19 3.21 1.73
N MET A 125 12.54 2.26 1.08
CA MET A 125 12.99 1.64 -0.17
C MET A 125 11.82 1.64 -1.16
N CYS A 126 12.03 2.28 -2.31
CA CYS A 126 11.07 2.28 -3.40
C CYS A 126 11.65 1.46 -4.56
N THR A 127 11.05 0.30 -4.86
CA THR A 127 11.60 -0.59 -5.90
C THR A 127 11.64 0.08 -7.27
N VAL A 128 10.74 1.03 -7.56
CA VAL A 128 10.79 1.82 -8.80
C VAL A 128 12.00 2.75 -8.81
N GLN A 129 12.27 3.46 -7.70
CA GLN A 129 13.36 4.42 -7.65
C GLN A 129 14.74 3.74 -7.69
N GLU A 130 14.88 2.62 -6.97
CA GLU A 130 16.13 1.83 -6.95
C GLU A 130 16.57 1.36 -8.35
N HIS A 131 15.59 1.10 -9.25
CA HIS A 131 15.91 0.59 -10.59
C HIS A 131 15.82 1.66 -11.69
N ALA A 132 15.15 2.78 -11.43
CA ALA A 132 14.91 3.80 -12.46
C ALA A 132 16.21 4.43 -12.98
N GLU A 133 17.22 4.60 -12.13
CA GLU A 133 18.53 5.16 -12.51
C GLU A 133 19.29 4.17 -13.40
N GLU A 134 19.31 2.89 -13.05
CA GLU A 134 20.02 1.85 -13.79
C GLU A 134 19.37 1.55 -15.15
N TRP A 135 18.02 1.46 -15.15
CA TRP A 135 17.26 1.06 -16.36
C TRP A 135 16.92 2.23 -17.27
N GLY A 136 17.03 3.47 -16.77
CA GLY A 136 16.69 4.69 -17.53
C GLY A 136 15.20 4.94 -17.70
N TYR A 137 14.34 4.15 -17.03
CA TYR A 137 12.88 4.32 -16.99
C TYR A 137 12.29 3.76 -15.69
N ARG A 138 11.02 4.06 -15.40
CA ARG A 138 10.32 3.56 -14.21
C ARG A 138 9.73 2.17 -14.51
N PRO A 139 10.30 1.07 -13.98
CA PRO A 139 9.81 -0.27 -14.28
C PRO A 139 8.45 -0.54 -13.64
N LYS A 140 7.68 -1.42 -14.26
CA LYS A 140 6.47 -1.99 -13.67
C LYS A 140 6.84 -3.12 -12.70
N LEU A 141 5.97 -3.40 -11.72
CA LEU A 141 6.16 -4.52 -10.79
C LEU A 141 6.35 -5.85 -11.54
N THR A 142 5.53 -6.11 -12.56
CA THR A 142 5.61 -7.30 -13.42
C THR A 142 6.97 -7.45 -14.12
N GLU A 143 7.60 -6.35 -14.50
CA GLU A 143 8.92 -6.35 -15.14
C GLU A 143 10.02 -6.71 -14.13
N LEU A 144 9.97 -6.11 -12.92
CA LEU A 144 10.92 -6.44 -11.85
C LEU A 144 10.78 -7.89 -11.41
N CYS A 145 9.56 -8.37 -11.18
CA CYS A 145 9.33 -9.77 -10.82
C CYS A 145 9.87 -10.71 -11.88
N SER A 146 9.59 -10.46 -13.17
CA SER A 146 10.12 -11.29 -14.27
C SER A 146 11.64 -11.27 -14.33
N PHE A 147 12.26 -10.12 -14.08
CA PHE A 147 13.71 -9.97 -14.10
C PHE A 147 14.38 -10.78 -12.97
N TYR A 148 13.86 -10.68 -11.74
CA TYR A 148 14.48 -11.33 -10.57
C TYR A 148 14.12 -12.79 -10.41
N THR A 149 12.90 -13.19 -10.80
CA THR A 149 12.41 -14.57 -10.59
C THR A 149 12.54 -15.45 -11.83
N GLY A 150 12.69 -14.84 -13.00
CA GLY A 150 12.66 -15.54 -14.30
C GLY A 150 11.25 -15.97 -14.73
N HIS A 151 10.20 -15.57 -13.99
CA HIS A 151 8.82 -15.93 -14.24
C HIS A 151 7.94 -14.69 -14.38
N PRO A 152 6.97 -14.67 -15.33
CA PRO A 152 6.04 -13.57 -15.44
C PRO A 152 5.10 -13.53 -14.21
N LEU A 153 4.92 -12.34 -13.63
CA LEU A 153 3.90 -12.10 -12.62
C LEU A 153 2.56 -11.85 -13.32
N ALA A 154 1.54 -12.62 -12.96
CA ALA A 154 0.16 -12.30 -13.28
C ALA A 154 -0.35 -11.34 -12.19
N GLN A 155 -0.25 -10.03 -12.43
CA GLN A 155 -0.70 -9.03 -11.47
C GLN A 155 -2.22 -9.15 -11.26
N SER A 156 -2.64 -9.27 -10.01
CA SER A 156 -4.04 -9.42 -9.63
C SER A 156 -4.70 -8.10 -9.24
N HIS A 157 -3.88 -7.04 -9.02
CA HIS A 157 -4.33 -5.78 -8.40
C HIS A 157 -5.04 -6.03 -7.06
N ARG A 158 -4.45 -6.89 -6.25
CA ARG A 158 -4.80 -7.14 -4.86
C ARG A 158 -3.55 -6.86 -4.03
N ALA A 159 -3.71 -6.05 -2.99
CA ALA A 159 -2.58 -5.49 -2.25
C ALA A 159 -1.61 -6.56 -1.71
N LEU A 160 -2.11 -7.64 -1.11
CA LEU A 160 -1.23 -8.69 -0.61
C LEU A 160 -0.55 -9.51 -1.72
N ASP A 161 -1.25 -9.76 -2.84
CA ASP A 161 -0.67 -10.51 -3.97
C ASP A 161 0.48 -9.73 -4.62
N ASP A 162 0.36 -8.40 -4.69
CA ASP A 162 1.40 -7.53 -5.28
C ASP A 162 2.62 -7.36 -4.34
N VAL A 163 2.49 -7.72 -3.05
CA VAL A 163 3.58 -7.75 -2.05
C VAL A 163 4.36 -9.08 -2.08
N ARG A 164 3.74 -10.19 -2.47
CA ARG A 164 4.33 -11.55 -2.51
C ARG A 164 5.09 -11.81 -3.80
#